data_f611fdc50794b43269d43aab646e03a7
#
_entry.id   f611fdc50794b43269d43aab646e03a7
#
_cell.length_a   1.000
_cell.length_b   1.000
_cell.length_c   1.000
_cell.angle_alpha   90.00
_cell.angle_beta   90.00
_cell.angle_gamma   90.00
#
_symmetry.space_group_name_H-M   'P 1'
#
loop_
_entity.id
_entity.type
_entity.pdbx_description
1 polymer ?
#
loop_
_entity_poly.entity_id
_entity_poly.type
_entity_poly.pdbx_seq_one_letter_code
_entity_poly.pdbx_strand_id
1 'polypeptide(L)'
;EAYILRPPYLYGPMNNVYREAFVFECADKDRAFYVPRDGEMGLQFFHVRDLCRFMDILLEKKPAQHVFNVGNDEMVSIADWVTACYNAAGKTPELIPVREPVEQRNYFSFYDYEYRLDVSAQKQWMPDTMLLADGLKEAYEWYQTHADCVRRKDFISYIDEHFV
;
A
#
# COMPACT_ATOMS: atom_id res chain seq x y z
N GLU A 1 -29.29 -10.48 3.71
CA GLU A 1 -28.20 -10.18 4.67
C GLU A 1 -27.07 -9.50 3.94
N ALA A 2 -26.41 -8.54 4.59
CA ALA A 2 -25.27 -7.82 4.03
C ALA A 2 -24.09 -7.86 5.01
N TYR A 3 -22.87 -7.96 4.48
CA TYR A 3 -21.63 -7.81 5.25
C TYR A 3 -20.96 -6.48 4.90
N ILE A 4 -20.41 -5.82 5.91
CA ILE A 4 -19.66 -4.57 5.77
C ILE A 4 -18.20 -4.86 6.08
N LEU A 5 -17.33 -4.64 5.11
CA LEU A 5 -15.88 -4.76 5.26
C LEU A 5 -15.24 -3.37 5.30
N ARG A 6 -14.34 -3.16 6.24
CA ARG A 6 -13.58 -1.92 6.43
C ARG A 6 -12.10 -2.21 6.23
N PRO A 7 -11.59 -2.10 5.00
CA PRO A 7 -10.17 -2.33 4.75
C PRO A 7 -9.33 -1.09 5.07
N PRO A 8 -8.04 -1.29 5.38
CA PRO A 8 -7.04 -0.23 5.37
C PRO A 8 -6.65 0.09 3.91
N TYR A 9 -5.37 0.29 3.61
CA TYR A 9 -4.91 0.49 2.24
C TYR A 9 -4.91 -0.84 1.46
N LEU A 10 -5.80 -0.97 0.47
CA LEU A 10 -5.79 -2.10 -0.44
C LEU A 10 -4.64 -1.96 -1.44
N TYR A 11 -3.95 -3.06 -1.73
CA TYR A 11 -2.88 -3.12 -2.71
C TYR A 11 -2.90 -4.45 -3.49
N GLY A 12 -2.11 -4.54 -4.54
CA GLY A 12 -2.01 -5.73 -5.36
C GLY A 12 -2.38 -5.48 -6.83
N PRO A 13 -2.51 -6.53 -7.64
CA PRO A 13 -2.90 -6.43 -9.04
C PRO A 13 -4.21 -5.66 -9.23
N MET A 14 -4.32 -4.94 -10.35
CA MET A 14 -5.48 -4.12 -10.73
C MET A 14 -5.69 -2.85 -9.89
N ASN A 15 -4.76 -2.48 -9.00
CA ASN A 15 -4.83 -1.22 -8.29
C ASN A 15 -4.48 -0.06 -9.22
N ASN A 16 -5.46 0.77 -9.55
CA ASN A 16 -5.27 1.93 -10.42
C ASN A 16 -4.92 3.21 -9.65
N VAL A 17 -4.74 3.14 -8.34
CA VAL A 17 -4.33 4.28 -7.50
C VAL A 17 -2.81 4.41 -7.55
N TYR A 18 -2.33 5.65 -7.75
CA TYR A 18 -0.90 5.94 -7.82
C TYR A 18 -0.26 5.94 -6.42
N ARG A 19 -0.09 4.74 -5.87
CA ARG A 19 0.56 4.44 -4.58
C ARG A 19 1.82 3.60 -4.79
N GLU A 20 1.71 2.26 -4.72
CA GLU A 20 2.82 1.38 -5.07
C GLU A 20 3.32 1.61 -6.49
N ALA A 21 2.44 1.93 -7.43
CA ALA A 21 2.81 2.26 -8.80
C ALA A 21 3.71 3.51 -8.90
N PHE A 22 3.54 4.51 -8.02
CA PHE A 22 4.44 5.65 -7.93
C PHE A 22 5.85 5.22 -7.49
N VAL A 23 5.94 4.35 -6.50
CA VAL A 23 7.22 3.83 -6.02
C VAL A 23 7.89 2.95 -7.07
N PHE A 24 7.12 2.11 -7.76
CA PHE A 24 7.61 1.29 -8.87
C PHE A 24 8.15 2.15 -10.01
N GLU A 25 7.45 3.22 -10.38
CA GLU A 25 7.91 4.15 -11.40
C GLU A 25 9.24 4.83 -11.01
N CYS A 26 9.40 5.20 -9.74
CA CYS A 26 10.66 5.74 -9.24
C CYS A 26 11.77 4.68 -9.28
N ALA A 27 11.48 3.44 -8.89
CA ALA A 27 12.43 2.34 -8.93
C ALA A 27 12.88 2.02 -10.37
N ASP A 28 11.94 1.93 -11.33
CA ASP A 28 12.25 1.65 -12.74
C ASP A 28 13.12 2.75 -13.40
N LYS A 29 13.01 3.99 -12.89
CA LYS A 29 13.80 5.14 -13.35
C LYS A 29 15.08 5.37 -12.55
N ASP A 30 15.46 4.45 -11.66
CA ASP A 30 16.61 4.57 -10.75
C ASP A 30 16.64 5.90 -9.96
N ARG A 31 15.46 6.41 -9.56
CA ARG A 31 15.34 7.66 -8.81
C ARG A 31 15.51 7.41 -7.31
N ALA A 32 16.10 8.37 -6.60
CA ALA A 32 15.97 8.47 -5.15
C ALA A 32 14.48 8.69 -4.77
N PHE A 33 14.07 8.21 -3.59
CA PHE A 33 12.69 8.35 -3.15
C PHE A 33 12.58 9.30 -1.95
N TYR A 34 11.73 10.31 -2.11
CA TYR A 34 11.49 11.33 -1.10
C TYR A 34 10.42 10.87 -0.11
N VAL A 35 10.82 10.60 1.13
CA VAL A 35 9.93 10.13 2.20
C VAL A 35 9.51 11.29 3.11
N PRO A 36 8.25 11.31 3.58
CA PRO A 36 7.82 12.31 4.55
C PRO A 36 8.62 12.21 5.85
N ARG A 37 9.20 13.32 6.31
CA ARG A 37 9.99 13.40 7.55
C ARG A 37 11.11 12.35 7.59
N ASP A 38 10.99 11.39 8.51
CA ASP A 38 11.93 10.27 8.71
C ASP A 38 11.41 8.93 8.12
N GLY A 39 10.17 8.93 7.58
CA GLY A 39 9.55 7.72 7.03
C GLY A 39 9.01 6.73 8.08
N GLU A 40 8.96 7.10 9.36
CA GLU A 40 8.58 6.20 10.46
C GLU A 40 7.06 5.99 10.62
N MET A 41 6.21 6.85 10.01
CA MET A 41 4.77 6.72 10.11
C MET A 41 4.31 5.34 9.63
N GLY A 42 3.50 4.67 10.45
CA GLY A 42 2.98 3.34 10.19
C GLY A 42 1.84 3.33 9.16
N LEU A 43 1.87 2.33 8.30
CA LEU A 43 0.85 2.04 7.30
C LEU A 43 0.34 0.61 7.50
N GLN A 44 -0.97 0.40 7.32
CA GLN A 44 -1.57 -0.93 7.32
C GLN A 44 -2.10 -1.25 5.93
N PHE A 45 -1.83 -2.46 5.47
CA PHE A 45 -2.22 -2.91 4.14
C PHE A 45 -3.10 -4.15 4.17
N PHE A 46 -3.80 -4.39 3.07
CA PHE A 46 -4.51 -5.63 2.84
C PHE A 46 -4.46 -5.98 1.36
N HIS A 47 -4.00 -7.18 1.04
CA HIS A 47 -3.90 -7.63 -0.35
C HIS A 47 -5.27 -7.91 -0.95
N VAL A 48 -5.49 -7.52 -2.20
CA VAL A 48 -6.80 -7.66 -2.86
C VAL A 48 -7.27 -9.12 -2.94
N ARG A 49 -6.38 -10.10 -3.10
CA ARG A 49 -6.75 -11.53 -3.07
C ARG A 49 -7.25 -11.96 -1.70
N ASP A 50 -6.66 -11.46 -0.63
CA ASP A 50 -7.12 -11.75 0.73
C ASP A 50 -8.49 -11.15 1.00
N LEU A 51 -8.76 -9.95 0.47
CA LEU A 51 -10.09 -9.38 0.52
C LEU A 51 -11.11 -10.30 -0.17
N CYS A 52 -10.83 -10.77 -1.39
CA CYS A 52 -11.69 -11.70 -2.11
C CYS A 52 -11.88 -13.01 -1.35
N ARG A 53 -10.77 -13.60 -0.85
CA ARG A 53 -10.81 -14.84 -0.06
C ARG A 53 -11.66 -14.68 1.22
N PHE A 54 -11.56 -13.54 1.89
CA PHE A 54 -12.37 -13.29 3.07
C PHE A 54 -13.86 -13.11 2.72
N MET A 55 -14.18 -12.48 1.59
CA MET A 55 -15.56 -12.40 1.09
C MET A 55 -16.13 -13.79 0.83
N ASP A 56 -15.36 -14.69 0.19
CA ASP A 56 -15.79 -16.08 -0.04
C ASP A 56 -16.07 -16.83 1.27
N ILE A 57 -15.21 -16.66 2.28
CA ILE A 57 -15.40 -17.21 3.61
C ILE A 57 -16.71 -16.73 4.24
N LEU A 58 -17.00 -15.43 4.16
CA LEU A 58 -18.25 -14.88 4.70
C LEU A 58 -19.49 -15.43 3.99
N LEU A 59 -19.45 -15.58 2.68
CA LEU A 59 -20.54 -16.14 1.88
C LEU A 59 -20.79 -17.63 2.21
N GLU A 60 -19.72 -18.38 2.47
CA GLU A 60 -19.81 -19.80 2.83
C GLU A 60 -20.25 -20.00 4.28
N LYS A 61 -19.59 -19.36 5.23
CA LYS A 61 -19.75 -19.60 6.67
C LYS A 61 -20.91 -18.84 7.31
N LYS A 62 -21.34 -17.73 6.69
CA LYS A 62 -22.46 -16.88 7.13
C LYS A 62 -22.43 -16.56 8.64
N PRO A 63 -21.33 -15.97 9.14
CA PRO A 63 -21.23 -15.62 10.55
C PRO A 63 -22.33 -14.65 10.97
N ALA A 64 -22.72 -14.69 12.24
CA ALA A 64 -23.71 -13.75 12.80
C ALA A 64 -23.18 -12.32 12.91
N GLN A 65 -21.86 -12.13 12.96
CA GLN A 65 -21.25 -10.81 12.90
C GLN A 65 -21.26 -10.31 11.44
N HIS A 66 -21.73 -9.09 11.23
CA HIS A 66 -21.90 -8.50 9.89
C HIS A 66 -20.92 -7.38 9.56
N VAL A 67 -20.13 -6.89 10.52
CA VAL A 67 -19.15 -5.82 10.30
C VAL A 67 -17.76 -6.32 10.70
N PHE A 68 -16.82 -6.24 9.76
CA PHE A 68 -15.44 -6.66 9.97
C PHE A 68 -14.47 -5.56 9.54
N ASN A 69 -13.52 -5.23 10.40
CA ASN A 69 -12.28 -4.63 9.95
C ASN A 69 -11.44 -5.75 9.35
N VAL A 70 -10.82 -5.49 8.21
CA VAL A 70 -10.00 -6.46 7.49
C VAL A 70 -8.65 -5.85 7.16
N GLY A 71 -7.58 -6.65 7.18
CA GLY A 71 -6.23 -6.14 6.95
C GLY A 71 -5.16 -7.12 7.41
N ASN A 72 -3.92 -6.80 7.12
CA ASN A 72 -2.79 -7.43 7.80
C ASN A 72 -2.74 -6.90 9.23
N ASP A 73 -2.37 -7.75 10.19
CA ASP A 73 -2.27 -7.35 11.59
C ASP A 73 -1.05 -6.44 11.84
N GLU A 74 -0.03 -6.59 11.02
CA GLU A 74 1.21 -5.82 11.13
C GLU A 74 1.10 -4.46 10.45
N MET A 75 1.70 -3.45 11.11
CA MET A 75 1.97 -2.15 10.52
C MET A 75 3.37 -2.18 9.89
N VAL A 76 3.56 -1.43 8.82
CA VAL A 76 4.86 -1.23 8.19
C VAL A 76 5.15 0.28 8.12
N SER A 77 6.39 0.69 8.39
CA SER A 77 6.78 2.10 8.23
C SER A 77 6.76 2.51 6.74
N ILE A 78 6.60 3.80 6.46
CA ILE A 78 6.71 4.33 5.09
C ILE A 78 8.06 3.92 4.48
N ALA A 79 9.16 4.06 5.23
CA ALA A 79 10.50 3.73 4.76
C ALA A 79 10.63 2.25 4.38
N ASP A 80 10.12 1.35 5.24
CA ASP A 80 10.14 -0.09 4.98
C ASP A 80 9.23 -0.47 3.80
N TRP A 81 8.05 0.16 3.71
CA TRP A 81 7.14 -0.08 2.58
C TRP A 81 7.75 0.37 1.25
N VAL A 82 8.38 1.55 1.19
CA VAL A 82 9.10 2.02 -0.01
C VAL A 82 10.23 1.05 -0.36
N THR A 83 11.00 0.63 0.65
CA THR A 83 12.09 -0.34 0.47
C THR A 83 11.55 -1.67 -0.08
N ALA A 84 10.43 -2.16 0.44
CA ALA A 84 9.81 -3.39 -0.07
C ALA A 84 9.32 -3.25 -1.51
N CYS A 85 8.78 -2.08 -1.90
CA CYS A 85 8.41 -1.80 -3.30
C CYS A 85 9.63 -1.80 -4.24
N TYR A 86 10.74 -1.15 -3.84
CA TYR A 86 11.99 -1.19 -4.63
C TYR A 86 12.54 -2.61 -4.74
N ASN A 87 12.52 -3.37 -3.66
CA ASN A 87 12.95 -4.78 -3.66
C ASN A 87 12.10 -5.64 -4.62
N ALA A 88 10.80 -5.38 -4.71
CA ALA A 88 9.92 -6.05 -5.68
C ALA A 88 10.34 -5.78 -7.14
N ALA A 89 10.89 -4.59 -7.41
CA ALA A 89 11.48 -4.22 -8.69
C ALA A 89 12.95 -4.65 -8.87
N GLY A 90 13.52 -5.39 -7.90
CA GLY A 90 14.92 -5.81 -7.93
C GLY A 90 15.92 -4.68 -7.69
N LYS A 91 15.50 -3.60 -7.03
CA LYS A 91 16.27 -2.38 -6.76
C LYS A 91 16.41 -2.13 -5.25
N THR A 92 17.33 -1.23 -4.90
CA THR A 92 17.50 -0.71 -3.53
C THR A 92 17.27 0.80 -3.58
N PRO A 93 16.39 1.36 -2.72
CA PRO A 93 16.14 2.79 -2.74
C PRO A 93 17.26 3.59 -2.06
N GLU A 94 17.50 4.80 -2.55
CA GLU A 94 18.06 5.89 -1.77
C GLU A 94 16.87 6.68 -1.21
N LEU A 95 16.73 6.73 0.13
CA LEU A 95 15.65 7.45 0.81
C LEU A 95 16.10 8.85 1.21
N ILE A 96 15.38 9.86 0.77
CA ILE A 96 15.65 11.27 1.09
C ILE A 96 14.51 11.80 1.98
N PRO A 97 14.78 12.15 3.26
CA PRO A 97 13.75 12.67 4.15
C PRO A 97 13.39 14.12 3.79
N VAL A 98 12.09 14.37 3.57
CA VAL A 98 11.53 15.71 3.37
C VAL A 98 11.18 16.31 4.72
N ARG A 99 11.89 17.37 5.11
CA ARG A 99 11.69 18.07 6.39
C ARG A 99 11.09 19.46 6.24
N GLU A 100 10.92 19.91 5.00
CA GLU A 100 10.30 21.18 4.67
C GLU A 100 8.81 21.16 5.06
N PRO A 101 8.23 22.29 5.50
CA PRO A 101 6.84 22.40 5.91
C PRO A 101 5.90 22.45 4.69
N VAL A 102 5.93 21.41 3.86
CA VAL A 102 5.09 21.27 2.67
C VAL A 102 4.02 20.21 2.89
N GLU A 103 2.88 20.36 2.22
CA GLU A 103 1.80 19.38 2.31
C GLU A 103 2.26 18.04 1.69
N GLN A 104 2.23 16.98 2.50
CA GLN A 104 2.66 15.64 2.12
C GLN A 104 1.98 15.13 0.85
N ARG A 105 0.72 15.47 0.64
CA ARG A 105 -0.07 15.05 -0.52
C ARG A 105 0.37 15.64 -1.85
N ASN A 106 1.25 16.63 -1.84
CA ASN A 106 1.82 17.19 -3.05
C ASN A 106 2.89 16.27 -3.68
N TYR A 107 3.57 15.46 -2.86
CA TYR A 107 4.69 14.61 -3.31
C TYR A 107 4.59 13.15 -2.86
N PHE A 108 3.59 12.81 -2.05
CA PHE A 108 3.46 11.45 -1.50
C PHE A 108 2.01 10.96 -1.48
N SER A 109 1.83 9.63 -1.58
CA SER A 109 0.53 9.03 -1.86
C SER A 109 -0.40 8.92 -0.66
N PHE A 110 0.12 9.01 0.56
CA PHE A 110 -0.66 8.86 1.80
C PHE A 110 -0.86 10.20 2.51
N TYR A 111 -1.87 10.26 3.39
CA TYR A 111 -2.10 11.39 4.28
C TYR A 111 -1.13 11.36 5.46
N ASP A 112 -0.92 12.53 6.08
CA ASP A 112 -0.06 12.69 7.25
C ASP A 112 -0.83 12.37 8.55
N TYR A 113 -1.36 11.16 8.66
CA TYR A 113 -1.92 10.60 9.90
C TYR A 113 -1.83 9.08 9.89
N GLU A 114 -1.56 8.52 11.07
CA GLU A 114 -1.50 7.08 11.28
C GLU A 114 -2.83 6.57 11.86
N TYR A 115 -3.26 5.42 11.39
CA TYR A 115 -4.34 4.66 12.00
C TYR A 115 -4.09 3.16 11.85
N ARG A 116 -4.63 2.40 12.79
CA ARG A 116 -4.60 0.94 12.76
C ARG A 116 -6.00 0.39 12.99
N LEU A 117 -6.43 -0.52 12.16
CA LEU A 117 -7.65 -1.29 12.33
C LEU A 117 -7.35 -2.54 13.17
N ASP A 118 -8.17 -2.79 14.17
CA ASP A 118 -8.18 -4.08 14.87
C ASP A 118 -8.85 -5.13 13.97
N VAL A 119 -8.07 -6.12 13.56
CA VAL A 119 -8.47 -7.20 12.65
C VAL A 119 -8.69 -8.53 13.36
N SER A 120 -8.78 -8.54 14.70
CA SER A 120 -8.94 -9.74 15.52
C SER A 120 -10.16 -10.58 15.12
N ALA A 121 -11.26 -9.95 14.74
CA ALA A 121 -12.46 -10.65 14.27
C ALA A 121 -12.24 -11.36 12.91
N GLN A 122 -11.50 -10.74 11.98
CA GLN A 122 -11.10 -11.40 10.73
C GLN A 122 -10.21 -12.62 11.00
N LYS A 123 -9.23 -12.48 11.90
CA LYS A 123 -8.26 -13.56 12.21
C LYS A 123 -8.91 -14.83 12.73
N GLN A 124 -10.08 -14.77 13.33
CA GLN A 124 -10.84 -15.96 13.77
C GLN A 124 -11.28 -16.83 12.58
N TRP A 125 -11.47 -16.25 11.40
CA TRP A 125 -11.93 -16.93 10.18
C TRP A 125 -10.83 -17.11 9.16
N MET A 126 -9.88 -16.18 9.11
CA MET A 126 -8.77 -16.15 8.18
C MET A 126 -7.51 -15.65 8.91
N PRO A 127 -6.78 -16.55 9.62
CA PRO A 127 -5.61 -16.16 10.41
C PRO A 127 -4.42 -15.75 9.53
N ASP A 128 -4.30 -16.34 8.35
CA ASP A 128 -3.16 -16.11 7.46
C ASP A 128 -3.51 -15.13 6.35
N THR A 129 -2.65 -14.14 6.13
CA THR A 129 -2.73 -13.16 5.06
C THR A 129 -1.47 -13.16 4.21
N MET A 130 -1.58 -12.62 2.99
CA MET A 130 -0.46 -12.44 2.08
C MET A 130 0.67 -11.67 2.76
N LEU A 131 1.90 -12.17 2.67
CA LEU A 131 3.07 -11.43 3.10
C LEU A 131 3.25 -10.18 2.20
N LEU A 132 3.60 -9.06 2.79
CA LEU A 132 3.73 -7.79 2.06
C LEU A 132 4.70 -7.91 0.87
N ALA A 133 5.84 -8.56 1.06
CA ALA A 133 6.85 -8.74 0.02
C ALA A 133 6.31 -9.54 -1.18
N ASP A 134 5.56 -10.62 -0.94
CA ASP A 134 4.98 -11.45 -1.99
C ASP A 134 3.88 -10.69 -2.74
N GLY A 135 3.01 -10.01 -2.01
CA GLY A 135 1.94 -9.21 -2.61
C GLY A 135 2.44 -8.01 -3.42
N LEU A 136 3.54 -7.36 -2.98
CA LEU A 136 4.18 -6.28 -3.74
C LEU A 136 4.85 -6.80 -5.01
N LYS A 137 5.42 -8.01 -4.98
CA LYS A 137 5.96 -8.65 -6.18
C LYS A 137 4.85 -8.90 -7.21
N GLU A 138 3.73 -9.46 -6.82
CA GLU A 138 2.56 -9.62 -7.71
C GLU A 138 2.06 -8.27 -8.25
N ALA A 139 2.02 -7.23 -7.40
CA ALA A 139 1.61 -5.89 -7.81
C ALA A 139 2.56 -5.31 -8.85
N TYR A 140 3.88 -5.50 -8.68
CA TYR A 140 4.90 -5.03 -9.62
C TYR A 140 4.82 -5.79 -10.95
N GLU A 141 4.68 -7.12 -10.95
CA GLU A 141 4.50 -7.94 -12.16
C GLU A 141 3.29 -7.46 -12.97
N TRP A 142 2.18 -7.15 -12.31
CA TRP A 142 1.00 -6.56 -12.97
C TRP A 142 1.31 -5.16 -13.51
N TYR A 143 1.96 -4.31 -12.73
CA TYR A 143 2.29 -2.94 -13.11
C TYR A 143 3.15 -2.89 -14.36
N GLN A 144 4.14 -3.77 -14.53
CA GLN A 144 5.03 -3.81 -15.70
C GLN A 144 4.27 -3.91 -17.03
N THR A 145 3.10 -4.50 -17.04
CA THR A 145 2.29 -4.71 -18.25
C THR A 145 1.03 -3.83 -18.31
N HIS A 146 0.70 -3.10 -17.22
CA HIS A 146 -0.52 -2.31 -17.09
C HIS A 146 -0.28 -0.91 -16.52
N ALA A 147 0.91 -0.36 -16.70
CA ALA A 147 1.25 0.97 -16.16
C ALA A 147 0.37 2.10 -16.73
N ASP A 148 -0.22 1.91 -17.91
CA ASP A 148 -1.19 2.79 -18.54
C ASP A 148 -2.58 2.79 -17.86
N CYS A 149 -2.91 1.74 -17.11
CA CYS A 149 -4.15 1.66 -16.33
C CYS A 149 -4.11 2.49 -15.04
N VAL A 150 -2.91 2.93 -14.61
CA VAL A 150 -2.73 3.67 -13.36
C VAL A 150 -3.04 5.16 -13.53
N ARG A 151 -3.84 5.70 -12.61
CA ARG A 151 -4.17 7.13 -12.58
C ARG A 151 -3.03 7.92 -11.94
N ARG A 152 -2.05 8.31 -12.75
CA ARG A 152 -0.89 9.08 -12.31
C ARG A 152 -1.28 10.41 -11.68
N LYS A 153 -0.39 10.90 -10.80
CA LYS A 153 -0.41 12.23 -10.20
C LYS A 153 0.95 12.89 -10.42
N ASP A 154 0.98 14.20 -10.28
CA ASP A 154 2.15 15.03 -10.59
C ASP A 154 3.23 15.01 -9.49
N PHE A 155 3.33 13.91 -8.71
CA PHE A 155 4.29 13.80 -7.60
C PHE A 155 5.73 13.96 -8.05
N ILE A 156 6.11 13.31 -9.17
CA ILE A 156 7.47 13.40 -9.70
C ILE A 156 7.79 14.82 -10.14
N SER A 157 6.89 15.47 -10.88
CA SER A 157 7.07 16.86 -11.30
C SER A 157 7.21 17.81 -10.12
N TYR A 158 6.36 17.63 -9.09
CA TYR A 158 6.46 18.43 -7.88
C TYR A 158 7.82 18.24 -7.17
N ILE A 159 8.29 16.99 -7.06
CA ILE A 159 9.60 16.67 -6.47
C ILE A 159 10.72 17.36 -7.25
N ASP A 160 10.71 17.25 -8.58
CA ASP A 160 11.75 17.80 -9.44
C ASP A 160 11.78 19.35 -9.39
N GLU A 161 10.64 20.00 -9.16
CA GLU A 161 10.55 21.46 -9.07
C GLU A 161 10.93 22.01 -7.67
N HIS A 162 10.78 21.21 -6.60
CA HIS A 162 10.89 21.74 -5.24
C HIS A 162 12.02 21.13 -4.40
N PHE A 163 12.51 19.94 -4.76
CA PHE A 163 13.48 19.19 -3.93
C PHE A 163 14.77 18.80 -4.69
N VAL A 164 14.83 18.94 -6.01
CA VAL A 164 16.00 18.57 -6.84
C VAL A 164 16.83 19.78 -7.28
#